data_5ec961f28b8d927af62dec27250a26f8
#
_entry.id   5ec961f28b8d927af62dec27250a26f8
#
_cell.length_a   1.000
_cell.length_b   1.000
_cell.length_c   1.000
_cell.angle_alpha   90.00
_cell.angle_beta   90.00
_cell.angle_gamma   90.00
#
_symmetry.space_group_name_H-M   'P 1'
#
loop_
_entity.id
_entity.type
_entity.pdbx_description
1 polymer ?
#
loop_
_entity_poly.entity_id
_entity_poly.type
_entity_poly.pdbx_seq_one_letter_code
_entity_poly.pdbx_strand_id
1 'polypeptide(L)'
;MKKYTFDTPQKSVILKDGKTRCFYNETTSERPIIRPTGEAAADQGEAEPETETEYSYEAVDIEGPVTKGTLTDALIRNATLTITEGNTQKQAGPYSQSDVEALMRHKMAGDSGAAAEFKTFNLFAEACKAVAVGILGENND
;
A
#
# COMPACT_ATOMS: atom_id res chain seq x y z
N MET A 1 6.79 8.24 6.82
CA MET A 1 6.68 7.31 5.70
C MET A 1 6.71 8.08 4.39
N LYS A 2 7.47 7.58 3.43
CA LYS A 2 7.61 8.28 2.17
C LYS A 2 6.43 8.00 1.26
N LYS A 3 5.87 9.04 0.66
CA LYS A 3 4.78 8.89 -0.30
C LYS A 3 5.27 9.22 -1.71
N TYR A 4 4.71 8.51 -2.66
CA TYR A 4 5.00 8.69 -4.08
C TYR A 4 3.76 9.21 -4.76
N THR A 5 3.90 10.30 -5.51
CA THR A 5 2.77 10.99 -6.12
C THR A 5 2.92 11.03 -7.63
N PHE A 6 1.84 10.71 -8.32
CA PHE A 6 1.81 10.63 -9.78
C PHE A 6 0.54 11.26 -10.33
N ASP A 7 0.57 11.60 -11.60
CA ASP A 7 -0.62 12.10 -12.29
C ASP A 7 -1.44 10.99 -12.96
N THR A 8 -0.94 9.74 -12.92
CA THR A 8 -1.66 8.58 -13.41
C THR A 8 -1.56 7.45 -12.40
N PRO A 9 -2.52 6.50 -12.41
CA PRO A 9 -2.43 5.35 -11.50
C PRO A 9 -1.20 4.49 -11.76
N GLN A 10 -0.61 3.97 -10.71
CA GLN A 10 0.60 3.16 -10.77
C GLN A 10 0.39 1.82 -10.08
N LYS A 11 1.07 0.77 -10.57
CA LYS A 11 1.11 -0.52 -9.90
C LYS A 11 2.53 -0.87 -9.47
N SER A 12 3.48 -0.79 -10.41
CA SER A 12 4.87 -1.09 -10.09
C SER A 12 5.79 -0.45 -11.11
N VAL A 13 7.06 -0.34 -10.75
CA VAL A 13 8.08 0.20 -11.65
C VAL A 13 9.39 -0.49 -11.34
N ILE A 14 10.17 -0.77 -12.40
CA ILE A 14 11.50 -1.34 -12.26
C ILE A 14 12.50 -0.21 -12.06
N LEU A 15 13.27 -0.30 -10.98
CA LEU A 15 14.25 0.71 -10.64
C LEU A 15 15.58 0.45 -11.33
N LYS A 16 16.45 1.46 -11.33
CA LYS A 16 17.77 1.37 -11.98
C LYS A 16 18.66 0.30 -11.37
N ASP A 17 18.47 -0.01 -10.10
CA ASP A 17 19.25 -1.04 -9.42
C ASP A 17 18.70 -2.45 -9.59
N GLY A 18 17.67 -2.61 -10.41
CA GLY A 18 17.08 -3.92 -10.68
C GLY A 18 15.96 -4.32 -9.73
N LYS A 19 15.72 -3.54 -8.69
CA LYS A 19 14.60 -3.81 -7.79
C LYS A 19 13.30 -3.38 -8.43
N THR A 20 12.21 -3.99 -8.01
CA THR A 20 10.87 -3.59 -8.45
C THR A 20 10.17 -2.91 -7.30
N ARG A 21 9.69 -1.69 -7.54
CA ARG A 21 8.93 -0.94 -6.55
C ARG A 21 7.45 -1.16 -6.83
N CYS A 22 6.75 -1.68 -5.82
CA CYS A 22 5.32 -1.94 -5.92
C CYS A 22 4.56 -0.94 -5.07
N PHE A 23 3.52 -0.33 -5.65
CA PHE A 23 2.76 0.73 -5.00
C PHE A 23 1.47 0.19 -4.42
N TYR A 24 1.11 0.69 -3.24
CA TYR A 24 -0.12 0.28 -2.55
C TYR A 24 -0.69 1.46 -1.76
N ASN A 25 -1.87 1.27 -1.18
CA ASN A 25 -2.58 2.32 -0.42
C ASN A 25 -2.79 3.58 -1.26
N GLU A 26 -3.38 3.40 -2.44
CA GLU A 26 -3.69 4.52 -3.32
C GLU A 26 -4.66 5.50 -2.66
N THR A 27 -4.29 6.77 -2.69
CA THR A 27 -5.19 7.86 -2.31
C THR A 27 -5.21 8.86 -3.44
N THR A 28 -6.34 9.50 -3.62
CA THR A 28 -6.51 10.49 -4.69
C THR A 28 -6.85 11.84 -4.09
N SER A 29 -6.40 12.88 -4.77
CA SER A 29 -6.75 14.25 -4.42
C SER A 29 -6.82 15.08 -5.67
N GLU A 30 -7.56 16.18 -5.61
CA GLU A 30 -7.62 17.12 -6.70
C GLU A 30 -6.67 18.27 -6.41
N ARG A 31 -5.95 18.71 -7.44
CA ARG A 31 -5.10 19.87 -7.31
C ARG A 31 -5.32 20.82 -8.49
N PRO A 32 -5.16 22.13 -8.28
CA PRO A 32 -5.31 23.07 -9.38
C PRO A 32 -4.20 22.90 -10.41
N ILE A 33 -4.55 23.03 -11.66
CA ILE A 33 -3.55 23.00 -12.73
C ILE A 33 -2.93 24.39 -12.82
N ILE A 34 -1.63 24.47 -12.68
CA ILE A 34 -0.88 25.71 -12.78
C ILE A 34 -0.38 25.85 -14.21
N ARG A 35 -0.86 26.88 -14.91
CA ARG A 35 -0.42 27.13 -16.26
C ARG A 35 0.72 28.14 -16.25
N PRO A 36 1.73 27.93 -17.08
CA PRO A 36 2.92 28.80 -17.05
C PRO A 36 2.70 30.21 -17.55
N THR A 37 1.65 30.47 -18.31
CA THR A 37 1.41 31.81 -18.80
C THR A 37 0.12 32.35 -18.24
N GLY A 38 0.14 33.63 -17.88
CA GLY A 38 -1.02 34.29 -17.35
C GLY A 38 -1.99 34.81 -18.39
N GLU A 39 -1.68 34.71 -19.62
CA GLU A 39 -2.50 35.30 -20.71
C GLU A 39 -3.88 34.70 -20.79
N ALA A 40 -3.96 33.40 -20.70
CA ALA A 40 -5.24 32.75 -20.79
C ALA A 40 -6.11 33.00 -19.56
N ALA A 41 -5.50 33.29 -18.46
CA ALA A 41 -6.24 33.53 -17.24
C ALA A 41 -6.95 34.86 -17.21
N ALA A 42 -6.43 35.84 -17.93
CA ALA A 42 -6.98 37.18 -17.90
C ALA A 42 -8.40 37.24 -18.47
N ASP A 43 -8.68 36.41 -19.43
CA ASP A 43 -9.99 36.42 -20.11
C ASP A 43 -10.96 35.43 -19.49
N GLN A 44 -10.54 34.69 -18.51
CA GLN A 44 -11.31 33.57 -17.95
C GLN A 44 -11.73 33.80 -16.52
N GLY A 45 -11.95 35.01 -16.14
CA GLY A 45 -12.23 35.34 -14.76
C GLY A 45 -13.42 34.62 -14.16
N GLU A 46 -14.35 34.17 -14.93
CA GLU A 46 -15.52 33.45 -14.41
C GLU A 46 -15.44 31.94 -14.60
N ALA A 47 -14.41 31.45 -15.30
CA ALA A 47 -14.26 30.02 -15.49
C ALA A 47 -13.84 29.34 -14.20
N GLU A 48 -14.38 28.15 -13.95
CA GLU A 48 -13.94 27.36 -12.83
C GLU A 48 -12.49 26.95 -13.04
N PRO A 49 -11.68 26.94 -11.98
CA PRO A 49 -10.31 26.46 -12.12
C PRO A 49 -10.30 25.01 -12.56
N GLU A 50 -9.41 24.70 -13.48
CA GLU A 50 -9.21 23.33 -13.90
C GLU A 50 -8.41 22.62 -12.84
N THR A 51 -8.79 21.38 -12.59
CA THR A 51 -8.07 20.54 -11.63
C THR A 51 -7.67 19.24 -12.30
N GLU A 52 -6.67 18.62 -11.75
CA GLU A 52 -6.26 17.29 -12.17
C GLU A 52 -6.21 16.37 -10.96
N THR A 53 -6.40 15.09 -11.21
CA THR A 53 -6.36 14.10 -10.14
C THR A 53 -4.92 13.69 -9.87
N GLU A 54 -4.55 13.69 -8.62
CA GLU A 54 -3.24 13.28 -8.17
C GLU A 54 -3.37 11.96 -7.42
N TYR A 55 -2.50 11.02 -7.73
CA TYR A 55 -2.50 9.68 -7.12
C TYR A 55 -1.29 9.55 -6.22
N SER A 56 -1.53 9.23 -4.96
CA SER A 56 -0.45 9.07 -3.98
C SER A 56 -0.43 7.65 -3.46
N TYR A 57 0.77 7.13 -3.23
CA TYR A 57 0.98 5.74 -2.84
C TYR A 57 2.06 5.62 -1.79
N GLU A 58 1.97 4.53 -1.03
CA GLU A 58 3.11 4.00 -0.32
C GLU A 58 3.70 2.89 -1.19
N ALA A 59 4.91 2.47 -0.91
CA ALA A 59 5.57 1.49 -1.77
C ALA A 59 6.49 0.55 -1.00
N VAL A 60 6.70 -0.64 -1.57
CA VAL A 60 7.72 -1.58 -1.10
C VAL A 60 8.60 -1.95 -2.28
N ASP A 61 9.90 -2.11 -2.02
CA ASP A 61 10.87 -2.50 -3.03
C ASP A 61 11.21 -3.98 -2.87
N ILE A 62 11.20 -4.70 -3.98
CA ILE A 62 11.44 -6.14 -3.97
C ILE A 62 12.66 -6.47 -4.82
N GLU A 63 13.60 -7.20 -4.24
CA GLU A 63 14.73 -7.73 -4.97
C GLU A 63 14.34 -9.07 -5.59
N GLY A 64 14.75 -9.28 -6.85
CA GLY A 64 14.46 -10.51 -7.56
C GLY A 64 13.05 -10.56 -8.12
N PRO A 65 12.58 -11.76 -8.46
CA PRO A 65 11.26 -11.90 -9.09
C PRO A 65 10.14 -11.43 -8.19
N VAL A 66 9.15 -10.74 -8.75
CA VAL A 66 7.97 -10.30 -8.02
C VAL A 66 6.88 -11.32 -8.26
N THR A 67 6.54 -12.07 -7.22
CA THR A 67 5.45 -13.04 -7.24
C THR A 67 4.45 -12.67 -6.16
N LYS A 68 3.29 -13.32 -6.18
CA LYS A 68 2.30 -13.11 -5.13
C LYS A 68 2.91 -13.37 -3.75
N GLY A 69 3.73 -14.42 -3.63
CA GLY A 69 4.37 -14.77 -2.37
C GLY A 69 5.40 -13.74 -1.91
N THR A 70 6.31 -13.33 -2.80
CA THR A 70 7.36 -12.36 -2.44
C THR A 70 6.76 -10.99 -2.13
N LEU A 71 5.77 -10.58 -2.89
CA LEU A 71 5.13 -9.29 -2.66
C LEU A 71 4.33 -9.30 -1.36
N THR A 72 3.56 -10.36 -1.11
CA THR A 72 2.80 -10.48 0.14
C THR A 72 3.74 -10.44 1.34
N ASP A 73 4.85 -11.17 1.28
CA ASP A 73 5.83 -11.22 2.36
C ASP A 73 6.44 -9.83 2.60
N ALA A 74 6.81 -9.13 1.53
CA ALA A 74 7.35 -7.78 1.65
C ALA A 74 6.34 -6.82 2.28
N LEU A 75 5.07 -6.93 1.91
CA LEU A 75 4.03 -6.11 2.49
C LEU A 75 3.85 -6.39 3.98
N ILE A 76 3.86 -7.65 4.37
CA ILE A 76 3.74 -8.01 5.79
C ILE A 76 4.85 -7.35 6.60
N ARG A 77 6.05 -7.31 6.07
CA ARG A 77 7.22 -6.78 6.78
C ARG A 77 7.34 -5.27 6.76
N ASN A 78 6.73 -4.60 5.80
CA ASN A 78 6.96 -3.18 5.60
C ASN A 78 5.71 -2.31 5.58
N ALA A 79 4.54 -2.88 5.34
CA ALA A 79 3.33 -2.09 5.13
C ALA A 79 2.49 -1.94 6.39
N THR A 80 1.75 -0.84 6.43
CA THR A 80 0.67 -0.64 7.40
C THR A 80 -0.62 -0.57 6.59
N LEU A 81 -1.57 -1.42 6.93
CA LEU A 81 -2.85 -1.47 6.21
C LEU A 81 -4.00 -1.35 7.20
N THR A 82 -5.13 -0.89 6.69
CA THR A 82 -6.35 -0.83 7.49
C THR A 82 -7.06 -2.17 7.39
N ILE A 83 -7.37 -2.75 8.53
CA ILE A 83 -8.11 -4.02 8.60
C ILE A 83 -9.41 -3.80 9.37
N THR A 84 -10.35 -4.69 9.16
CA THR A 84 -11.61 -4.68 9.89
C THR A 84 -11.68 -5.91 10.78
N GLU A 85 -11.83 -5.68 12.08
CA GLU A 85 -11.97 -6.75 13.06
C GLU A 85 -13.30 -6.57 13.75
N GLY A 86 -14.26 -7.46 13.46
CA GLY A 86 -15.61 -7.27 13.91
C GLY A 86 -16.23 -6.03 13.28
N ASN A 87 -16.62 -5.06 14.10
CA ASN A 87 -17.18 -3.80 13.64
C ASN A 87 -16.17 -2.64 13.71
N THR A 88 -14.92 -2.96 13.99
CA THR A 88 -13.91 -1.93 14.22
C THR A 88 -12.87 -1.96 13.11
N GLN A 89 -12.58 -0.81 12.55
CA GLN A 89 -11.45 -0.65 11.63
C GLN A 89 -10.24 -0.19 12.42
N LYS A 90 -9.09 -0.76 12.11
CA LYS A 90 -7.84 -0.36 12.74
C LYS A 90 -6.68 -0.59 11.79
N GLN A 91 -5.57 0.03 12.08
CA GLN A 91 -4.37 -0.16 11.29
C GLN A 91 -3.53 -1.27 11.88
N ALA A 92 -2.93 -2.06 11.02
CA ALA A 92 -2.08 -3.18 11.42
C ALA A 92 -0.82 -3.21 10.57
N GLY A 93 0.23 -3.81 11.12
CA GLY A 93 1.52 -3.91 10.48
C GLY A 93 2.41 -2.73 10.80
N PRO A 94 3.69 -2.78 10.39
CA PRO A 94 4.33 -3.97 9.83
C PRO A 94 4.71 -5.01 10.90
N TYR A 95 4.95 -6.24 10.45
CA TYR A 95 5.39 -7.32 11.32
C TYR A 95 6.75 -7.81 10.85
N SER A 96 7.77 -7.73 11.70
CA SER A 96 9.07 -8.29 11.39
C SER A 96 9.02 -9.81 11.49
N GLN A 97 10.05 -10.46 10.98
CA GLN A 97 10.14 -11.92 11.10
C GLN A 97 10.14 -12.35 12.57
N SER A 98 10.82 -11.60 13.42
CA SER A 98 10.83 -11.86 14.86
C SER A 98 9.44 -11.77 15.48
N ASP A 99 8.66 -10.78 15.05
CA ASP A 99 7.28 -10.62 15.52
C ASP A 99 6.42 -11.81 15.14
N VAL A 100 6.55 -12.29 13.90
CA VAL A 100 5.79 -13.44 13.43
C VAL A 100 6.18 -14.69 14.20
N GLU A 101 7.47 -14.90 14.40
CA GLU A 101 7.96 -16.05 15.14
C GLU A 101 7.46 -16.04 16.59
N ALA A 102 7.45 -14.87 17.22
CA ALA A 102 6.95 -14.74 18.59
C ALA A 102 5.47 -15.06 18.67
N LEU A 103 4.68 -14.59 17.70
CA LEU A 103 3.25 -14.90 17.63
C LEU A 103 3.01 -16.40 17.51
N MET A 104 3.77 -17.06 16.66
CA MET A 104 3.63 -18.50 16.46
C MET A 104 3.97 -19.27 17.71
N ARG A 105 5.06 -18.90 18.39
CA ARG A 105 5.46 -19.56 19.64
C ARG A 105 4.40 -19.41 20.72
N HIS A 106 3.86 -18.22 20.88
CA HIS A 106 2.85 -17.96 21.91
C HIS A 106 1.55 -18.73 21.60
N LYS A 107 1.17 -18.80 20.34
CA LYS A 107 0.00 -19.56 19.96
C LYS A 107 0.18 -21.05 20.21
N MET A 108 1.33 -21.59 19.90
CA MET A 108 1.61 -23.02 20.16
C MET A 108 1.67 -23.33 21.64
N ALA A 109 2.05 -22.36 22.45
CA ALA A 109 2.08 -22.52 23.90
C ALA A 109 0.70 -22.42 24.54
N GLY A 110 -0.34 -22.09 23.78
CA GLY A 110 -1.69 -22.00 24.31
C GLY A 110 -2.01 -20.73 25.08
N ASP A 111 -1.22 -19.68 24.86
CA ASP A 111 -1.42 -18.39 25.52
C ASP A 111 -2.73 -17.76 25.02
N SER A 112 -3.66 -17.47 25.95
CA SER A 112 -4.96 -16.94 25.58
C SER A 112 -4.88 -15.54 24.95
N GLY A 113 -3.90 -14.73 25.33
CA GLY A 113 -3.67 -13.43 24.71
C GLY A 113 -3.19 -13.55 23.27
N ALA A 114 -2.44 -14.61 22.97
CA ALA A 114 -1.89 -14.81 21.63
C ALA A 114 -2.97 -15.13 20.59
N ALA A 115 -4.09 -15.70 21.01
CA ALA A 115 -5.18 -16.01 20.06
C ALA A 115 -5.72 -14.73 19.41
N ALA A 116 -5.91 -13.67 20.20
CA ALA A 116 -6.38 -12.39 19.67
C ALA A 116 -5.34 -11.73 18.77
N GLU A 117 -4.08 -11.76 19.18
CA GLU A 117 -3.00 -11.20 18.37
C GLU A 117 -2.84 -11.94 17.04
N PHE A 118 -2.95 -13.26 17.08
CA PHE A 118 -2.84 -14.09 15.89
C PHE A 118 -3.99 -13.81 14.92
N LYS A 119 -5.18 -13.58 15.44
CA LYS A 119 -6.33 -13.22 14.62
C LYS A 119 -6.10 -11.91 13.89
N THR A 120 -5.58 -10.90 14.61
CA THR A 120 -5.24 -9.61 14.00
C THR A 120 -4.17 -9.78 12.93
N PHE A 121 -3.14 -10.57 13.20
CA PHE A 121 -2.08 -10.84 12.23
C PHE A 121 -2.65 -11.52 10.97
N ASN A 122 -3.53 -12.51 11.14
CA ASN A 122 -4.14 -13.19 10.00
C ASN A 122 -4.94 -12.23 9.13
N LEU A 123 -5.72 -11.35 9.74
CA LEU A 123 -6.48 -10.34 8.98
C LEU A 123 -5.54 -9.44 8.20
N PHE A 124 -4.44 -9.04 8.82
CA PHE A 124 -3.44 -8.23 8.15
C PHE A 124 -2.77 -8.99 7.00
N ALA A 125 -2.39 -10.24 7.22
CA ALA A 125 -1.75 -11.05 6.18
C ALA A 125 -2.68 -11.25 4.98
N GLU A 126 -3.97 -11.48 5.24
CA GLU A 126 -4.95 -11.59 4.16
C GLU A 126 -5.12 -10.27 3.41
N ALA A 127 -5.05 -9.13 4.12
CA ALA A 127 -5.09 -7.83 3.48
C ALA A 127 -3.86 -7.62 2.58
N CYS A 128 -2.69 -8.03 3.05
CA CYS A 128 -1.46 -7.95 2.25
C CYS A 128 -1.57 -8.80 0.98
N LYS A 129 -2.12 -10.00 1.12
CA LYS A 129 -2.32 -10.88 -0.02
C LYS A 129 -3.28 -10.26 -1.03
N ALA A 130 -4.35 -9.63 -0.55
CA ALA A 130 -5.30 -8.96 -1.43
C ALA A 130 -4.64 -7.81 -2.20
N VAL A 131 -3.80 -7.05 -1.53
CA VAL A 131 -3.04 -5.96 -2.18
C VAL A 131 -2.12 -6.54 -3.26
N ALA A 132 -1.41 -7.63 -2.94
CA ALA A 132 -0.51 -8.26 -3.91
C ALA A 132 -1.26 -8.76 -5.14
N VAL A 133 -2.41 -9.40 -4.94
CA VAL A 133 -3.25 -9.85 -6.05
C VAL A 133 -3.73 -8.66 -6.89
N GLY A 134 -4.09 -7.56 -6.24
CA GLY A 134 -4.52 -6.36 -6.94
C GLY A 134 -3.43 -5.76 -7.81
N ILE A 135 -2.18 -5.85 -7.38
CA ILE A 135 -1.04 -5.34 -8.15
C ILE A 135 -0.66 -6.29 -9.29
N LEU A 136 -0.60 -7.58 -9.01
CA LEU A 136 -0.10 -8.58 -9.96
C LEU A 136 -1.17 -9.22 -10.83
N GLY A 137 -2.42 -9.17 -10.39
CA GLY A 137 -3.51 -9.91 -11.01
C GLY A 137 -3.61 -11.32 -10.45
N GLU A 138 -4.78 -11.94 -10.63
CA GLU A 138 -5.07 -13.23 -10.03
C GLU A 138 -4.23 -14.38 -10.55
N ASN A 139 -3.71 -14.26 -11.76
CA ASN A 139 -2.99 -15.34 -12.41
C ASN A 139 -1.48 -15.29 -12.21
N ASN A 140 -1.00 -14.34 -11.44
CA ASN A 140 0.44 -14.17 -11.20
C ASN A 140 0.81 -14.68 -9.81
N ASP A 141 1.37 -15.85 -9.79
CA ASP A 141 1.85 -16.46 -8.54
C ASP A 141 3.34 -16.33 -8.39
#